data_38cccddea1ae81b29f58f7b148112bb0
#
_entry.id   38cccddea1ae81b29f58f7b148112bb0
#
_cell.length_a   1.000
_cell.length_b   1.000
_cell.length_c   1.000
_cell.angle_alpha   90.00
_cell.angle_beta   90.00
_cell.angle_gamma   90.00
#
_symmetry.space_group_name_H-M   'P 1'
#
loop_
_entity.id
_entity.type
_entity.pdbx_description
1 polymer ?
#
loop_
_entity_poly.entity_id
_entity_poly.type
_entity_poly.pdbx_seq_one_letter_code
_entity_poly.pdbx_strand_id
1 'polypeptide(L)'
;MRQIRAERLLLLVLLFSFFCTLGARCLLETGRQNTLAGRRSASPSYRQDIFSPQMQKDRKLLSEECRTFLRQVEEDSVYFPVPASSLDPSLSVSYVNSWMYERNYKEKSSHEGTDIMAARNERGLYPIVSISDGTVTNLGWLELGGWRIGITSPHGVYYYYAHLDSYADIKEGDTVKAGQLLGFMGDSGYGPEGTKGEFDVHLHLGIYSWGTGEEISVNPYYLLRSLESSR
;
A
#
# COMPACT_ATOMS: atom_id res chain seq x y z
N MET A 1 38.86 11.26 25.57
CA MET A 1 37.43 10.84 25.74
C MET A 1 36.40 11.77 25.05
N ARG A 2 36.52 13.12 25.12
CA ARG A 2 35.60 14.05 24.45
C ARG A 2 35.65 13.97 22.90
N GLN A 3 36.82 13.83 22.31
CA GLN A 3 37.00 13.79 20.86
C GLN A 3 36.37 12.53 20.22
N ILE A 4 36.54 11.35 20.84
CA ILE A 4 35.94 10.09 20.36
C ILE A 4 34.39 10.13 20.41
N ARG A 5 33.79 10.88 21.35
CA ARG A 5 32.35 11.08 21.40
C ARG A 5 31.85 11.99 20.28
N ALA A 6 32.60 13.03 19.92
CA ALA A 6 32.24 13.94 18.85
C ALA A 6 32.33 13.26 17.48
N GLU A 7 33.35 12.44 17.25
CA GLU A 7 33.51 11.66 15.99
C GLU A 7 32.41 10.61 15.83
N ARG A 8 32.04 9.92 16.91
CA ARG A 8 30.92 8.97 16.89
C ARG A 8 29.57 9.65 16.65
N LEU A 9 29.37 10.84 17.25
CA LEU A 9 28.16 11.63 17.04
C LEU A 9 28.10 12.14 15.60
N LEU A 10 29.21 12.60 15.04
CA LEU A 10 29.30 13.04 13.65
C LEU A 10 29.03 11.88 12.68
N LEU A 11 29.57 10.69 12.96
CA LEU A 11 29.31 9.48 12.16
C LEU A 11 27.85 9.08 12.19
N LEU A 12 27.22 9.13 13.37
CA LEU A 12 25.78 8.85 13.52
C LEU A 12 24.92 9.86 12.77
N VAL A 13 25.25 11.15 12.82
CA VAL A 13 24.54 12.20 12.08
C VAL A 13 24.72 12.02 10.57
N LEU A 14 25.91 11.64 10.12
CA LEU A 14 26.18 11.37 8.69
C LEU A 14 25.45 10.11 8.22
N LEU A 15 25.42 9.04 9.02
CA LEU A 15 24.64 7.84 8.72
C LEU A 15 23.15 8.13 8.68
N PHE A 16 22.61 8.82 9.67
CA PHE A 16 21.21 9.24 9.71
C PHE A 16 20.84 10.12 8.51
N SER A 17 21.69 11.11 8.16
CA SER A 17 21.52 11.93 6.97
C SER A 17 21.58 11.11 5.68
N PHE A 18 22.44 10.11 5.59
CA PHE A 18 22.55 9.21 4.44
C PHE A 18 21.30 8.34 4.28
N PHE A 19 20.77 7.76 5.38
CA PHE A 19 19.56 6.96 5.36
C PHE A 19 18.31 7.80 5.08
N CYS A 20 18.18 9.00 5.67
CA CYS A 20 17.12 9.95 5.32
C CYS A 20 17.16 10.36 3.84
N THR A 21 18.35 10.52 3.23
CA THR A 21 18.45 10.82 1.81
C THR A 21 18.16 9.61 0.91
N LEU A 22 18.41 8.37 1.38
CA LEU A 22 18.04 7.15 0.64
C LEU A 22 16.53 6.92 0.65
N GLY A 23 15.91 7.00 1.83
CA GLY A 23 14.45 6.93 1.97
C GLY A 23 13.75 8.06 1.21
N ALA A 24 14.23 9.30 1.34
CA ALA A 24 13.75 10.46 0.59
C ALA A 24 13.94 10.30 -0.93
N ARG A 25 15.00 9.63 -1.41
CA ARG A 25 15.15 9.35 -2.85
C ARG A 25 14.16 8.35 -3.37
N CYS A 26 13.88 7.26 -2.65
CA CYS A 26 12.85 6.30 -3.02
C CYS A 26 11.46 6.96 -3.06
N LEU A 27 11.15 7.78 -2.03
CA LEU A 27 9.92 8.56 -1.92
C LEU A 27 9.83 9.68 -2.97
N LEU A 28 10.93 10.41 -3.24
CA LEU A 28 10.97 11.49 -4.23
C LEU A 28 10.83 10.99 -5.66
N GLU A 29 11.37 9.81 -5.98
CA GLU A 29 11.21 9.25 -7.33
C GLU A 29 9.82 8.67 -7.56
N THR A 30 9.21 8.01 -6.56
CA THR A 30 7.78 7.67 -6.63
C THR A 30 6.91 8.92 -6.65
N GLY A 31 7.21 9.96 -5.88
CA GLY A 31 6.51 11.23 -5.89
C GLY A 31 6.69 12.01 -7.21
N ARG A 32 7.89 11.97 -7.82
CA ARG A 32 8.17 12.59 -9.13
C ARG A 32 7.43 11.89 -10.27
N GLN A 33 7.28 10.59 -10.21
CA GLN A 33 6.45 9.82 -11.14
C GLN A 33 4.98 10.22 -11.03
N ASN A 34 4.47 10.46 -9.80
CA ASN A 34 3.11 10.91 -9.55
C ASN A 34 2.85 12.34 -10.08
N THR A 35 3.81 13.25 -9.98
CA THR A 35 3.69 14.61 -10.53
C THR A 35 3.70 14.63 -12.06
N LEU A 36 4.40 13.71 -12.70
CA LEU A 36 4.40 13.55 -14.14
C LEU A 36 3.11 12.85 -14.64
N ALA A 37 2.56 11.92 -13.86
CA ALA A 37 1.31 11.22 -14.16
C ALA A 37 0.07 12.11 -13.95
N GLY A 38 0.05 12.96 -12.93
CA GLY A 38 -1.07 13.87 -12.64
C GLY A 38 -1.30 14.96 -13.70
N ARG A 39 -0.38 15.14 -14.65
CA ARG A 39 -0.53 16.05 -15.80
C ARG A 39 -1.14 15.40 -17.05
N ARG A 40 -1.34 14.08 -17.05
CA ARG A 40 -1.92 13.37 -18.20
C ARG A 40 -3.30 12.85 -17.82
N SER A 41 -4.34 13.38 -18.47
CA SER A 41 -5.72 12.91 -18.36
C SER A 41 -5.78 11.38 -18.61
N ALA A 42 -6.56 10.68 -17.81
CA ALA A 42 -6.73 9.23 -17.86
C ALA A 42 -7.11 8.75 -19.27
N SER A 43 -6.14 8.21 -19.99
CA SER A 43 -6.30 7.56 -21.30
C SER A 43 -6.13 6.05 -21.11
N PRO A 44 -6.86 5.19 -21.86
CA PRO A 44 -6.74 3.72 -21.81
C PRO A 44 -5.35 3.15 -22.09
N SER A 45 -4.42 3.97 -22.59
CA SER A 45 -3.02 3.61 -22.87
C SER A 45 -2.14 3.41 -21.63
N TYR A 46 -2.65 3.62 -20.43
CA TYR A 46 -1.85 3.64 -19.19
C TYR A 46 -1.23 2.28 -18.83
N ARG A 47 -1.78 1.17 -19.29
CA ARG A 47 -1.18 -0.18 -19.13
C ARG A 47 0.23 -0.30 -19.74
N GLN A 48 0.52 0.50 -20.77
CA GLN A 48 1.83 0.52 -21.41
C GLN A 48 2.86 1.35 -20.63
N ASP A 49 2.41 2.28 -19.79
CA ASP A 49 3.30 3.24 -19.10
C ASP A 49 4.08 2.61 -17.93
N ILE A 50 3.52 1.58 -17.24
CA ILE A 50 4.23 0.88 -16.15
C ILE A 50 5.46 0.13 -16.71
N PHE A 51 5.37 -0.37 -17.92
CA PHE A 51 6.45 -1.04 -18.65
C PHE A 51 7.12 -0.11 -19.67
N SER A 52 6.80 1.20 -19.65
CA SER A 52 7.39 2.15 -20.58
C SER A 52 8.90 2.21 -20.45
N PRO A 53 9.63 2.51 -21.53
CA PRO A 53 11.09 2.69 -21.50
C PRO A 53 11.52 3.76 -20.47
N GLN A 54 10.68 4.77 -20.22
CA GLN A 54 10.96 5.80 -19.22
C GLN A 54 10.89 5.22 -17.80
N MET A 55 9.85 4.45 -17.46
CA MET A 55 9.73 3.79 -16.15
C MET A 55 10.88 2.79 -15.92
N GLN A 56 11.27 2.03 -16.95
CA GLN A 56 12.42 1.13 -16.88
C GLN A 56 13.74 1.88 -16.68
N LYS A 57 13.87 3.07 -17.29
CA LYS A 57 15.02 3.95 -17.10
C LYS A 57 15.04 4.54 -15.68
N ASP A 58 13.91 4.99 -15.17
CA ASP A 58 13.78 5.56 -13.84
C ASP A 58 14.06 4.51 -12.75
N ARG A 59 13.61 3.26 -12.92
CA ARG A 59 13.97 2.14 -12.05
C ARG A 59 15.46 1.89 -11.93
N LYS A 60 16.24 2.13 -12.99
CA LYS A 60 17.70 1.98 -12.95
C LYS A 60 18.38 3.03 -12.07
N LEU A 61 17.70 4.12 -11.75
CA LEU A 61 18.21 5.17 -10.87
C LEU A 61 17.92 4.87 -9.38
N LEU A 62 17.08 3.87 -9.08
CA LEU A 62 16.79 3.45 -7.71
C LEU A 62 17.98 2.71 -7.10
N SER A 63 18.09 2.72 -5.77
CA SER A 63 19.02 1.86 -5.05
C SER A 63 18.73 0.37 -5.31
N GLU A 64 19.70 -0.50 -5.03
CA GLU A 64 19.50 -1.95 -5.20
C GLU A 64 18.40 -2.48 -4.28
N GLU A 65 18.32 -1.95 -3.06
CA GLU A 65 17.30 -2.30 -2.08
C GLU A 65 15.91 -1.95 -2.60
N CYS A 66 15.71 -0.73 -3.11
CA CYS A 66 14.44 -0.31 -3.71
C CYS A 66 14.06 -1.18 -4.92
N ARG A 67 15.02 -1.50 -5.79
CA ARG A 67 14.77 -2.38 -6.94
C ARG A 67 14.38 -3.79 -6.50
N THR A 68 15.07 -4.31 -5.49
CA THR A 68 14.77 -5.64 -4.93
C THR A 68 13.39 -5.67 -4.32
N PHE A 69 13.04 -4.65 -3.52
CA PHE A 69 11.71 -4.56 -2.93
C PHE A 69 10.60 -4.48 -4.00
N LEU A 70 10.76 -3.61 -5.01
CA LEU A 70 9.78 -3.53 -6.11
C LEU A 70 9.62 -4.85 -6.86
N ARG A 71 10.71 -5.59 -7.09
CA ARG A 71 10.66 -6.92 -7.70
C ARG A 71 9.91 -7.92 -6.82
N GLN A 72 10.17 -7.94 -5.53
CA GLN A 72 9.46 -8.81 -4.58
C GLN A 72 7.96 -8.50 -4.54
N VAL A 73 7.58 -7.21 -4.56
CA VAL A 73 6.17 -6.80 -4.67
C VAL A 73 5.54 -7.33 -5.96
N GLU A 74 6.23 -7.22 -7.09
CA GLU A 74 5.73 -7.71 -8.39
C GLU A 74 5.62 -9.24 -8.45
N GLU A 75 6.59 -9.97 -7.88
CA GLU A 75 6.63 -11.43 -7.85
C GLU A 75 5.55 -12.02 -6.94
N ASP A 76 5.30 -11.40 -5.78
CA ASP A 76 4.34 -11.89 -4.79
C ASP A 76 2.90 -11.53 -5.11
N SER A 77 2.68 -10.47 -5.90
CA SER A 77 1.33 -9.94 -6.14
C SER A 77 0.65 -10.64 -7.32
N VAL A 78 -0.46 -11.33 -7.06
CA VAL A 78 -1.15 -12.19 -8.02
C VAL A 78 -2.55 -11.72 -8.34
N TYR A 79 -3.32 -11.26 -7.34
CA TYR A 79 -4.73 -10.90 -7.49
C TYR A 79 -4.99 -9.44 -7.15
N PHE A 80 -5.95 -8.85 -7.87
CA PHE A 80 -6.52 -7.56 -7.47
C PHE A 80 -7.33 -7.76 -6.16
N PRO A 81 -7.16 -6.90 -5.12
CA PRO A 81 -7.70 -7.18 -3.77
C PRO A 81 -9.22 -7.11 -3.66
N VAL A 82 -9.91 -6.55 -4.66
CA VAL A 82 -11.38 -6.49 -4.71
C VAL A 82 -11.85 -7.15 -6.00
N PRO A 83 -12.26 -8.44 -5.95
CA PRO A 83 -12.70 -9.16 -7.15
C PRO A 83 -13.92 -8.49 -7.80
N ALA A 84 -13.99 -8.58 -9.13
CA ALA A 84 -15.18 -8.15 -9.86
C ALA A 84 -16.35 -9.09 -9.57
N SER A 85 -17.54 -8.54 -9.33
CA SER A 85 -18.73 -9.35 -9.22
C SER A 85 -19.18 -9.84 -10.60
N SER A 86 -19.30 -11.16 -10.75
CA SER A 86 -19.89 -11.77 -11.94
C SER A 86 -21.42 -11.73 -11.95
N LEU A 87 -22.04 -11.48 -10.79
CA LEU A 87 -23.50 -11.48 -10.61
C LEU A 87 -24.11 -10.07 -10.67
N ASP A 88 -23.36 -9.07 -10.19
CA ASP A 88 -23.81 -7.68 -10.18
C ASP A 88 -22.70 -6.74 -10.67
N PRO A 89 -22.70 -6.35 -11.96
CA PRO A 89 -21.72 -5.43 -12.51
C PRO A 89 -21.74 -4.02 -11.89
N SER A 90 -22.81 -3.64 -11.17
CA SER A 90 -22.89 -2.37 -10.46
C SER A 90 -21.94 -2.31 -9.25
N LEU A 91 -21.49 -3.47 -8.76
CA LEU A 91 -20.47 -3.58 -7.70
C LEU A 91 -19.07 -3.34 -8.26
N SER A 92 -18.90 -2.23 -8.95
CA SER A 92 -17.60 -1.79 -9.44
C SER A 92 -16.83 -1.02 -8.35
N VAL A 93 -15.52 -0.88 -8.55
CA VAL A 93 -14.68 -0.01 -7.73
C VAL A 93 -13.90 0.94 -8.61
N SER A 94 -13.47 2.06 -8.03
CA SER A 94 -12.61 3.05 -8.69
C SER A 94 -11.48 3.45 -7.77
N TYR A 95 -10.35 3.85 -8.32
CA TYR A 95 -9.22 4.37 -7.56
C TYR A 95 -8.41 5.34 -8.40
N VAL A 96 -7.76 6.28 -7.72
CA VAL A 96 -6.89 7.28 -8.32
C VAL A 96 -5.52 7.22 -7.66
N ASN A 97 -4.51 7.77 -8.32
CA ASN A 97 -3.19 7.89 -7.73
C ASN A 97 -3.19 9.02 -6.68
N SER A 98 -3.48 8.67 -5.44
CA SER A 98 -3.50 9.56 -4.28
C SER A 98 -2.26 9.40 -3.38
N TRP A 99 -1.21 8.71 -3.85
CA TRP A 99 0.03 8.50 -3.15
C TRP A 99 0.65 9.82 -2.67
N MET A 100 1.01 9.88 -1.38
CA MET A 100 1.62 11.03 -0.71
C MET A 100 0.74 12.31 -0.71
N TYR A 101 -0.57 12.20 -1.00
CA TYR A 101 -1.48 13.32 -0.77
C TYR A 101 -1.56 13.65 0.72
N GLU A 102 -1.62 14.94 1.03
CA GLU A 102 -1.72 15.41 2.41
C GLU A 102 -3.03 14.93 3.06
N ARG A 103 -2.91 14.38 4.25
CA ARG A 103 -4.02 13.98 5.13
C ARG A 103 -3.99 14.83 6.39
N ASN A 104 -5.14 15.33 6.82
CA ASN A 104 -5.29 16.28 7.92
C ASN A 104 -6.23 15.70 9.00
N TYR A 105 -5.89 14.53 9.56
CA TYR A 105 -6.60 13.99 10.71
C TYR A 105 -5.71 14.10 11.95
N LYS A 106 -6.12 14.91 12.95
CA LYS A 106 -5.37 15.25 14.19
C LYS A 106 -3.98 15.84 13.91
N GLU A 107 -3.17 15.19 13.10
CA GLU A 107 -1.84 15.62 12.68
C GLU A 107 -1.72 15.55 11.17
N LYS A 108 -0.80 16.36 10.62
CA LYS A 108 -0.47 16.27 9.19
C LYS A 108 0.29 15.00 8.91
N SER A 109 -0.19 14.22 7.93
CA SER A 109 0.43 13.00 7.47
C SER A 109 0.33 12.89 5.95
N SER A 110 1.07 11.96 5.38
CA SER A 110 0.98 11.63 3.96
C SER A 110 0.19 10.35 3.76
N HIS A 111 -0.52 10.27 2.65
CA HIS A 111 -1.26 9.08 2.27
C HIS A 111 -0.32 8.02 1.68
N GLU A 112 0.11 7.07 2.50
CA GLU A 112 0.99 5.96 2.09
C GLU A 112 0.19 4.74 1.65
N GLY A 113 -0.63 4.91 0.61
CA GLY A 113 -1.50 3.85 0.11
C GLY A 113 -2.29 4.27 -1.12
N THR A 114 -3.24 3.43 -1.47
CA THR A 114 -4.26 3.70 -2.49
C THR A 114 -5.61 3.34 -1.95
N ASP A 115 -6.55 4.28 -2.00
CA ASP A 115 -7.94 4.05 -1.61
C ASP A 115 -8.72 3.51 -2.82
N ILE A 116 -9.27 2.31 -2.67
CA ILE A 116 -10.12 1.63 -3.66
C ILE A 116 -11.57 1.85 -3.24
N MET A 117 -12.22 2.82 -3.88
CA MET A 117 -13.56 3.31 -3.54
C MET A 117 -14.64 2.38 -4.06
N ALA A 118 -15.61 2.04 -3.23
CA ALA A 118 -16.82 1.31 -3.62
C ALA A 118 -17.76 2.20 -4.45
N ALA A 119 -18.29 1.70 -5.57
CA ALA A 119 -19.30 2.42 -6.34
C ALA A 119 -20.63 2.53 -5.59
N ARG A 120 -20.98 1.53 -4.78
CA ARG A 120 -22.09 1.56 -3.82
C ARG A 120 -21.51 1.76 -2.43
N ASN A 121 -21.84 2.86 -1.79
CA ASN A 121 -21.40 3.20 -0.44
C ASN A 121 -22.15 2.35 0.62
N GLU A 122 -21.88 1.04 0.62
CA GLU A 122 -22.55 0.04 1.45
C GLU A 122 -21.52 -0.91 2.07
N ARG A 123 -21.50 -0.98 3.41
CA ARG A 123 -20.59 -1.83 4.19
C ARG A 123 -20.88 -3.30 3.97
N GLY A 124 -19.82 -4.13 4.00
CA GLY A 124 -19.96 -5.58 3.96
C GLY A 124 -20.35 -6.16 2.59
N LEU A 125 -20.43 -5.30 1.55
CA LEU A 125 -20.90 -5.72 0.22
C LEU A 125 -19.77 -6.23 -0.67
N TYR A 126 -18.58 -5.64 -0.57
CA TYR A 126 -17.43 -5.96 -1.41
C TYR A 126 -16.47 -6.90 -0.70
N PRO A 127 -16.21 -8.11 -1.22
CA PRO A 127 -15.22 -9.00 -0.64
C PRO A 127 -13.81 -8.44 -0.85
N ILE A 128 -12.96 -8.63 0.16
CA ILE A 128 -11.54 -8.32 0.12
C ILE A 128 -10.77 -9.63 0.11
N VAL A 129 -9.89 -9.81 -0.86
CA VAL A 129 -9.06 -11.01 -1.01
C VAL A 129 -7.58 -10.68 -0.87
N SER A 130 -6.78 -11.68 -0.49
CA SER A 130 -5.33 -11.52 -0.40
C SER A 130 -4.72 -11.29 -1.79
N ILE A 131 -3.87 -10.29 -1.92
CA ILE A 131 -3.08 -10.03 -3.14
C ILE A 131 -2.07 -11.14 -3.38
N SER A 132 -1.50 -11.69 -2.30
CA SER A 132 -0.39 -12.65 -2.32
C SER A 132 -0.69 -13.89 -1.47
N ASP A 133 0.09 -14.93 -1.67
CA ASP A 133 0.33 -15.92 -0.62
C ASP A 133 0.99 -15.24 0.57
N GLY A 134 0.78 -15.74 1.79
CA GLY A 134 1.45 -15.17 2.96
C GLY A 134 0.91 -15.65 4.29
N THR A 135 1.31 -14.94 5.34
CA THR A 135 0.86 -15.18 6.72
C THR A 135 0.14 -13.95 7.24
N VAL A 136 -0.96 -14.13 7.94
CA VAL A 136 -1.64 -13.08 8.69
C VAL A 136 -0.74 -12.67 9.86
N THR A 137 -0.04 -11.54 9.72
CA THR A 137 0.89 -11.04 10.73
C THR A 137 0.28 -10.06 11.70
N ASN A 138 -0.80 -9.42 11.26
CA ASN A 138 -1.55 -8.50 12.11
C ASN A 138 -3.05 -8.55 11.79
N LEU A 139 -3.87 -8.50 12.83
CA LEU A 139 -5.33 -8.42 12.73
C LEU A 139 -5.86 -7.59 13.90
N GLY A 140 -6.89 -6.78 13.70
CA GLY A 140 -7.51 -6.00 14.75
C GLY A 140 -7.61 -4.51 14.43
N TRP A 141 -7.87 -3.70 15.45
CA TRP A 141 -8.16 -2.28 15.36
C TRP A 141 -6.91 -1.41 15.37
N LEU A 142 -6.91 -0.39 14.53
CA LEU A 142 -6.05 0.80 14.63
C LEU A 142 -6.91 2.05 14.53
N GLU A 143 -6.58 3.11 15.26
CA GLU A 143 -7.38 4.34 15.33
C GLU A 143 -7.66 4.94 13.94
N LEU A 144 -6.66 5.02 13.08
CA LEU A 144 -6.82 5.53 11.71
C LEU A 144 -7.38 4.48 10.77
N GLY A 145 -6.80 3.28 10.75
CA GLY A 145 -7.12 2.22 9.81
C GLY A 145 -8.38 1.41 10.12
N GLY A 146 -8.96 1.59 11.30
CA GLY A 146 -10.12 0.79 11.74
C GLY A 146 -9.79 -0.70 11.87
N TRP A 147 -10.71 -1.56 11.53
CA TRP A 147 -10.46 -2.99 11.38
C TRP A 147 -9.52 -3.23 10.22
N ARG A 148 -8.36 -3.82 10.50
CA ARG A 148 -7.30 -4.00 9.51
C ARG A 148 -6.72 -5.41 9.55
N ILE A 149 -6.17 -5.85 8.41
CA ILE A 149 -5.42 -7.08 8.24
C ILE A 149 -4.06 -6.73 7.63
N GLY A 150 -2.99 -7.33 8.15
CA GLY A 150 -1.66 -7.30 7.57
C GLY A 150 -1.27 -8.70 7.11
N ILE A 151 -0.88 -8.85 5.86
CA ILE A 151 -0.35 -10.08 5.28
C ILE A 151 1.11 -9.89 4.95
N THR A 152 1.98 -10.74 5.48
CA THR A 152 3.39 -10.79 5.08
C THR A 152 3.60 -11.91 4.07
N SER A 153 4.05 -11.55 2.89
CA SER A 153 4.31 -12.47 1.78
C SER A 153 5.58 -13.31 2.00
N PRO A 154 5.84 -14.34 1.16
CA PRO A 154 7.04 -15.17 1.26
C PRO A 154 8.36 -14.39 1.16
N HIS A 155 8.41 -13.30 0.38
CA HIS A 155 9.60 -12.45 0.27
C HIS A 155 9.64 -11.31 1.32
N GLY A 156 8.70 -11.29 2.29
CA GLY A 156 8.69 -10.31 3.37
C GLY A 156 8.02 -8.99 3.02
N VAL A 157 7.28 -8.91 1.92
CA VAL A 157 6.43 -7.75 1.61
C VAL A 157 5.21 -7.75 2.51
N TYR A 158 4.94 -6.64 3.16
CA TYR A 158 3.78 -6.46 4.02
C TYR A 158 2.67 -5.73 3.28
N TYR A 159 1.54 -6.40 3.08
CA TYR A 159 0.32 -5.85 2.50
C TYR A 159 -0.66 -5.49 3.61
N TYR A 160 -1.03 -4.23 3.67
CA TYR A 160 -1.91 -3.66 4.67
C TYR A 160 -3.29 -3.36 4.06
N TYR A 161 -4.32 -3.98 4.62
CA TYR A 161 -5.72 -3.82 4.22
C TYR A 161 -6.47 -3.17 5.37
N ALA A 162 -7.03 -1.98 5.17
CA ALA A 162 -7.69 -1.22 6.22
C ALA A 162 -9.13 -0.82 5.88
N HIS A 163 -9.83 -0.31 6.88
CA HIS A 163 -11.24 0.11 6.84
C HIS A 163 -12.22 -1.03 6.59
N LEU A 164 -11.89 -2.26 7.01
CA LEU A 164 -12.79 -3.41 6.84
C LEU A 164 -14.07 -3.24 7.68
N ASP A 165 -15.17 -3.83 7.21
CA ASP A 165 -16.40 -3.97 7.97
C ASP A 165 -16.39 -5.22 8.86
N SER A 166 -15.88 -6.32 8.34
CA SER A 166 -15.78 -7.61 9.02
C SER A 166 -14.64 -8.45 8.46
N TYR A 167 -14.20 -9.43 9.24
CA TYR A 167 -13.20 -10.41 8.84
C TYR A 167 -13.87 -11.70 8.33
N ALA A 168 -13.18 -12.45 7.47
CA ALA A 168 -13.42 -13.86 7.24
C ALA A 168 -13.00 -14.67 8.48
N ASP A 169 -13.21 -15.99 8.47
CA ASP A 169 -12.74 -16.88 9.54
C ASP A 169 -11.23 -17.10 9.44
N ILE A 170 -10.49 -16.08 9.85
CA ILE A 170 -9.01 -16.04 9.87
C ILE A 170 -8.50 -15.39 11.16
N LYS A 171 -7.30 -15.76 11.56
CA LYS A 171 -6.61 -15.22 12.76
C LYS A 171 -5.13 -14.99 12.49
N GLU A 172 -4.49 -14.23 13.36
CA GLU A 172 -3.04 -14.03 13.32
C GLU A 172 -2.30 -15.38 13.38
N GLY A 173 -1.29 -15.51 12.53
CA GLY A 173 -0.52 -16.74 12.33
C GLY A 173 -1.06 -17.68 11.25
N ASP A 174 -2.29 -17.49 10.76
CA ASP A 174 -2.83 -18.31 9.68
C ASP A 174 -2.09 -18.03 8.36
N THR A 175 -1.90 -19.11 7.59
CA THR A 175 -1.41 -18.99 6.21
C THR A 175 -2.58 -18.75 5.28
N VAL A 176 -2.45 -17.78 4.39
CA VAL A 176 -3.43 -17.45 3.35
C VAL A 176 -2.85 -17.65 1.96
N LYS A 177 -3.72 -17.91 1.01
CA LYS A 177 -3.38 -17.99 -0.42
C LYS A 177 -3.80 -16.72 -1.13
N ALA A 178 -3.09 -16.37 -2.20
CA ALA A 178 -3.50 -15.33 -3.12
C ALA A 178 -4.93 -15.62 -3.61
N GLY A 179 -5.82 -14.60 -3.57
CA GLY A 179 -7.25 -14.75 -3.87
C GLY A 179 -8.11 -15.27 -2.72
N GLN A 180 -7.54 -15.68 -1.58
CA GLN A 180 -8.31 -16.10 -0.42
C GLN A 180 -9.05 -14.93 0.22
N LEU A 181 -10.32 -15.14 0.60
CA LEU A 181 -11.14 -14.15 1.29
C LEU A 181 -10.50 -13.76 2.63
N LEU A 182 -10.31 -12.46 2.84
CA LEU A 182 -9.81 -11.87 4.09
C LEU A 182 -10.93 -11.24 4.92
N GLY A 183 -11.95 -10.71 4.28
CA GLY A 183 -13.05 -9.99 4.90
C GLY A 183 -13.88 -9.20 3.92
N PHE A 184 -14.56 -8.18 4.42
CA PHE A 184 -15.40 -7.33 3.60
C PHE A 184 -15.08 -5.86 3.80
N MET A 185 -15.19 -5.09 2.73
CA MET A 185 -14.94 -3.65 2.70
C MET A 185 -15.92 -2.89 3.58
N GLY A 186 -15.43 -1.87 4.28
CA GLY A 186 -16.22 -1.00 5.13
C GLY A 186 -15.72 0.44 5.13
N ASP A 187 -15.98 1.12 6.24
CA ASP A 187 -15.62 2.50 6.52
C ASP A 187 -15.24 2.67 8.00
N SER A 188 -14.66 1.63 8.59
CA SER A 188 -14.21 1.65 9.98
C SER A 188 -12.91 2.44 10.14
N GLY A 189 -12.74 3.13 11.26
CA GLY A 189 -11.54 3.91 11.59
C GLY A 189 -11.83 5.36 11.94
N TYR A 190 -10.77 6.14 12.06
CA TYR A 190 -10.75 7.55 12.45
C TYR A 190 -11.42 7.81 13.81
N GLY A 191 -11.15 6.91 14.78
CA GLY A 191 -11.65 7.04 16.14
C GLY A 191 -11.39 5.82 17.01
N PRO A 192 -12.02 5.78 18.21
CA PRO A 192 -11.99 4.61 19.09
C PRO A 192 -12.51 3.34 18.37
N GLU A 193 -12.17 2.18 18.91
CA GLU A 193 -12.59 0.89 18.36
C GLU A 193 -14.10 0.84 18.10
N GLY A 194 -14.46 0.44 16.88
CA GLY A 194 -15.85 0.37 16.42
C GLY A 194 -16.37 1.61 15.72
N THR A 195 -15.59 2.71 15.62
CA THR A 195 -15.98 3.90 14.85
C THR A 195 -16.19 3.56 13.39
N LYS A 196 -17.31 3.98 12.81
CA LYS A 196 -17.72 3.80 11.41
C LYS A 196 -18.46 5.03 10.89
N GLY A 197 -18.43 5.28 9.58
CA GLY A 197 -19.23 6.31 8.93
C GLY A 197 -18.58 7.69 8.83
N GLU A 198 -17.28 7.79 9.13
CA GLU A 198 -16.54 9.06 9.01
C GLU A 198 -16.14 9.37 7.56
N PHE A 199 -16.25 8.40 6.67
CA PHE A 199 -15.90 8.50 5.24
C PHE A 199 -16.64 7.44 4.41
N ASP A 200 -16.60 7.56 3.09
CA ASP A 200 -17.23 6.61 2.18
C ASP A 200 -16.53 5.25 2.21
N VAL A 201 -17.31 4.17 1.99
CA VAL A 201 -16.82 2.78 1.96
C VAL A 201 -15.71 2.61 0.93
N HIS A 202 -14.54 2.20 1.39
CA HIS A 202 -13.38 1.91 0.56
C HIS A 202 -12.41 0.93 1.22
N LEU A 203 -11.55 0.32 0.42
CA LEU A 203 -10.37 -0.38 0.92
C LEU A 203 -9.17 0.55 0.81
N HIS A 204 -8.52 0.84 1.93
CA HIS A 204 -7.17 1.40 1.91
C HIS A 204 -6.16 0.27 1.81
N LEU A 205 -5.36 0.28 0.73
CA LEU A 205 -4.27 -0.67 0.51
C LEU A 205 -2.93 0.05 0.70
N GLY A 206 -2.10 -0.46 1.62
CA GLY A 206 -0.69 -0.06 1.80
C GLY A 206 0.25 -1.22 1.48
N ILE A 207 1.49 -0.93 1.07
CA ILE A 207 2.53 -1.92 0.80
C ILE A 207 3.84 -1.44 1.43
N TYR A 208 4.41 -2.26 2.32
CA TYR A 208 5.54 -1.89 3.15
C TYR A 208 6.62 -2.98 3.21
N SER A 209 7.81 -2.58 3.60
CA SER A 209 8.92 -3.48 3.96
C SER A 209 9.72 -2.88 5.10
N TRP A 210 10.29 -3.74 5.94
CA TRP A 210 11.21 -3.38 7.03
C TRP A 210 12.60 -4.00 6.86
N GLY A 211 12.94 -4.46 5.66
CA GLY A 211 14.17 -5.23 5.39
C GLY A 211 15.47 -4.50 5.71
N THR A 212 15.46 -3.17 5.80
CA THR A 212 16.63 -2.33 6.15
C THR A 212 16.63 -1.87 7.60
N GLY A 213 15.62 -2.26 8.41
CA GLY A 213 15.40 -1.75 9.77
C GLY A 213 14.62 -0.43 9.82
N GLU A 214 14.32 0.17 8.69
CA GLU A 214 13.41 1.30 8.53
C GLU A 214 12.21 0.87 7.68
N GLU A 215 11.03 1.43 7.96
CA GLU A 215 9.85 1.20 7.16
C GLU A 215 10.01 1.88 5.80
N ILE A 216 9.80 1.12 4.75
CA ILE A 216 9.75 1.62 3.37
C ILE A 216 8.37 1.33 2.82
N SER A 217 7.70 2.33 2.26
CA SER A 217 6.43 2.17 1.57
C SER A 217 6.58 2.38 0.07
N VAL A 218 5.71 1.74 -0.72
CA VAL A 218 5.65 1.94 -2.17
C VAL A 218 4.23 2.27 -2.60
N ASN A 219 4.10 3.02 -3.69
CA ASN A 219 2.83 3.41 -4.26
C ASN A 219 2.07 2.19 -4.82
N PRO A 220 0.94 1.76 -4.22
CA PRO A 220 0.19 0.61 -4.70
C PRO A 220 -0.51 0.83 -6.05
N TYR A 221 -0.73 2.08 -6.45
CA TYR A 221 -1.50 2.43 -7.63
C TYR A 221 -1.05 1.70 -8.90
N TYR A 222 0.26 1.68 -9.15
CA TYR A 222 0.80 1.05 -10.35
C TYR A 222 0.68 -0.48 -10.34
N LEU A 223 0.84 -1.09 -9.15
CA LEU A 223 0.58 -2.51 -8.97
C LEU A 223 -0.88 -2.84 -9.24
N LEU A 224 -1.82 -2.10 -8.65
CA LEU A 224 -3.25 -2.29 -8.88
C LEU A 224 -3.60 -2.20 -10.36
N ARG A 225 -3.00 -1.24 -11.10
CA ARG A 225 -3.18 -1.14 -12.55
C ARG A 225 -2.70 -2.39 -13.29
N SER A 226 -1.61 -3.01 -12.85
CA SER A 226 -1.11 -4.25 -13.47
C SER A 226 -1.99 -5.46 -13.17
N LEU A 227 -2.65 -5.47 -12.01
CA LEU A 227 -3.51 -6.56 -11.55
C LEU A 227 -4.98 -6.44 -12.02
N GLU A 228 -5.39 -5.39 -12.71
CA GLU A 228 -6.79 -5.22 -13.14
C GLU A 228 -7.34 -6.40 -13.96
N SER A 229 -6.49 -7.14 -14.67
CA SER A 229 -6.89 -8.31 -15.45
C SER A 229 -7.15 -9.57 -14.61
N SER A 230 -6.73 -9.57 -13.34
CA SER A 230 -6.95 -10.66 -12.36
C SER A 230 -8.14 -10.38 -11.42
N ARG A 231 -8.94 -9.38 -11.75
CA ARG A 231 -10.07 -8.92 -10.98
C ARG A 231 -11.34 -9.73 -11.23
#